data_08eb5aa4c8e4e7bdbf9dc7f59fde4d8c
#
_entry.id   08eb5aa4c8e4e7bdbf9dc7f59fde4d8c
#
_cell.length_a   1.000
_cell.length_b   1.000
_cell.length_c   1.000
_cell.angle_alpha   90.00
_cell.angle_beta   90.00
_cell.angle_gamma   90.00
#
_symmetry.space_group_name_H-M   'P 1'
#
loop_
_entity.id
_entity.type
_entity.pdbx_description
1 polymer ?
#
loop_
_entity_poly.entity_id
_entity_poly.type
_entity_poly.pdbx_seq_one_letter_code
_entity_poly.pdbx_strand_id
1 'polypeptide(L)'
;FQRAFRNIKKDQMVNSINEKDCVVEVEFIIGRNQYKIVRGIKPNIFEIWCNGVMLNQDAAVRDYQKHLESTILKLNFRSFTQVVILGNASFVPFMQLSSRHRRNVVEEILDIEIFSKMNFMFRSKVQAQDELIKQSDFDSQLIEGKIDSQKKHIEEMSGNNQQFIDKKKLEIQNAET
;
A
#
# COMPACT_ATOMS: atom_id res chain seq x y z
N PHE A 1 -20.21 13.49 2.60
CA PHE A 1 -19.81 12.40 1.68
C PHE A 1 -20.45 12.62 0.30
N GLN A 2 -19.77 12.27 -0.78
CA GLN A 2 -20.27 12.45 -2.16
C GLN A 2 -21.26 11.37 -2.62
N ARG A 3 -21.62 10.44 -1.75
CA ARG A 3 -22.50 9.32 -2.06
C ARG A 3 -23.81 9.46 -1.32
N ALA A 4 -24.91 9.19 -2.02
CA ALA A 4 -26.18 9.02 -1.36
C ALA A 4 -26.13 7.77 -0.46
N PHE A 5 -26.76 7.85 0.70
CA PHE A 5 -26.85 6.71 1.62
C PHE A 5 -27.69 5.57 1.02
N ARG A 6 -28.76 5.92 0.35
CA ARG A 6 -29.50 5.01 -0.51
C ARG A 6 -28.83 4.94 -1.87
N ASN A 7 -28.84 3.81 -2.53
CA ASN A 7 -28.21 3.62 -3.83
C ASN A 7 -28.98 4.33 -4.95
N ILE A 8 -29.09 5.65 -4.85
CA ILE A 8 -29.78 6.52 -5.83
C ILE A 8 -28.78 7.45 -6.49
N LYS A 9 -29.08 7.88 -7.70
CA LYS A 9 -28.27 8.87 -8.44
C LYS A 9 -28.46 10.26 -7.85
N LYS A 10 -27.45 11.14 -7.93
CA LYS A 10 -27.52 12.51 -7.42
C LYS A 10 -28.70 13.32 -7.98
N ASP A 11 -28.95 13.16 -9.26
CA ASP A 11 -30.06 13.89 -9.93
C ASP A 11 -31.43 13.51 -9.38
N GLN A 12 -31.56 12.28 -8.85
CA GLN A 12 -32.81 11.81 -8.22
C GLN A 12 -33.05 12.39 -6.82
N MET A 13 -32.07 13.10 -6.25
CA MET A 13 -32.23 13.82 -4.97
C MET A 13 -32.79 15.22 -5.15
N VAL A 14 -32.74 15.75 -6.36
CA VAL A 14 -33.32 17.04 -6.69
C VAL A 14 -34.84 16.91 -6.76
N ASN A 15 -35.56 17.88 -6.20
CA ASN A 15 -37.02 17.89 -6.25
C ASN A 15 -37.49 17.90 -7.71
N SER A 16 -38.38 16.97 -8.06
CA SER A 16 -38.88 16.79 -9.43
C SER A 16 -39.81 17.93 -9.91
N ILE A 17 -40.30 18.78 -9.00
CA ILE A 17 -41.16 19.91 -9.36
C ILE A 17 -40.31 21.12 -9.70
N ASN A 18 -39.35 21.48 -8.84
CA ASN A 18 -38.52 22.69 -9.01
C ASN A 18 -37.29 22.44 -9.89
N GLU A 19 -36.81 21.19 -9.93
CA GLU A 19 -35.60 20.72 -10.63
C GLU A 19 -34.32 21.52 -10.31
N LYS A 20 -34.30 22.28 -9.22
CA LYS A 20 -33.19 23.14 -8.79
C LYS A 20 -33.15 23.29 -7.27
N ASP A 21 -32.13 24.01 -6.79
CA ASP A 21 -31.96 24.48 -5.41
C ASP A 21 -31.96 23.36 -4.36
N CYS A 22 -31.39 22.20 -4.70
CA CYS A 22 -31.16 21.14 -3.72
C CYS A 22 -29.86 21.44 -2.94
N VAL A 23 -30.02 22.10 -1.79
CA VAL A 23 -28.89 22.49 -0.91
C VAL A 23 -29.05 21.82 0.44
N VAL A 24 -27.92 21.32 0.98
CA VAL A 24 -27.85 20.77 2.33
C VAL A 24 -26.75 21.49 3.08
N GLU A 25 -27.07 21.94 4.27
CA GLU A 25 -26.11 22.51 5.20
C GLU A 25 -26.01 21.64 6.45
N VAL A 26 -24.78 21.47 6.94
CA VAL A 26 -24.49 20.70 8.16
C VAL A 26 -23.52 21.50 9.00
N GLU A 27 -23.88 21.76 10.25
CA GLU A 27 -23.01 22.41 11.22
C GLU A 27 -22.65 21.42 12.33
N PHE A 28 -21.39 21.43 12.75
CA PHE A 28 -20.90 20.57 13.81
C PHE A 28 -19.63 21.16 14.45
N ILE A 29 -19.31 20.68 15.64
CA ILE A 29 -18.14 21.12 16.41
C ILE A 29 -17.20 19.94 16.59
N ILE A 30 -15.91 20.15 16.29
CA ILE A 30 -14.86 19.20 16.61
C ILE A 30 -13.79 19.90 17.47
N GLY A 31 -13.67 19.49 18.70
CA GLY A 31 -12.76 20.12 19.67
C GLY A 31 -13.18 21.58 19.94
N ARG A 32 -12.39 22.54 19.49
CA ARG A 32 -12.65 23.98 19.64
C ARG A 32 -13.13 24.66 18.36
N ASN A 33 -13.19 23.93 17.26
CA ASN A 33 -13.52 24.49 15.96
C ASN A 33 -14.96 24.17 15.57
N GLN A 34 -15.67 25.18 15.12
CA GLN A 34 -17.00 25.08 14.53
C GLN A 34 -16.86 24.96 13.01
N TYR A 35 -17.45 23.93 12.46
CA TYR A 35 -17.47 23.68 11.02
C TYR A 35 -18.87 23.79 10.48
N LYS A 36 -18.98 24.42 9.29
CA LYS A 36 -20.21 24.44 8.49
C LYS A 36 -19.86 23.91 7.09
N ILE A 37 -20.62 22.94 6.62
CA ILE A 37 -20.47 22.37 5.28
C ILE A 37 -21.73 22.65 4.51
N VAL A 38 -21.57 23.25 3.32
CA VAL A 38 -22.66 23.51 2.40
C VAL A 38 -22.47 22.68 1.14
N ARG A 39 -23.48 21.93 0.76
CA ARG A 39 -23.51 21.16 -0.47
C ARG A 39 -24.78 21.42 -1.26
N GLY A 40 -24.60 21.67 -2.56
CA GLY A 40 -25.67 21.88 -3.49
C GLY A 40 -25.61 21.01 -4.73
N ILE A 41 -26.80 20.74 -5.28
CA ILE A 41 -27.02 20.17 -6.60
C ILE A 41 -27.94 21.13 -7.35
N LYS A 42 -27.46 21.68 -8.47
CA LYS A 42 -28.18 22.71 -9.25
C LYS A 42 -28.56 23.94 -8.42
N PRO A 43 -27.62 24.83 -8.07
CA PRO A 43 -26.21 24.84 -8.52
C PRO A 43 -25.32 23.85 -7.78
N ASN A 44 -24.20 23.46 -8.40
CA ASN A 44 -23.22 22.60 -7.78
C ASN A 44 -22.37 23.42 -6.80
N ILE A 45 -22.67 23.30 -5.50
CA ILE A 45 -22.00 24.02 -4.42
C ILE A 45 -21.28 23.00 -3.55
N PHE A 46 -20.06 23.34 -3.14
CA PHE A 46 -19.36 22.63 -2.09
C PHE A 46 -18.45 23.61 -1.33
N GLU A 47 -18.84 23.97 -0.14
CA GLU A 47 -18.12 24.89 0.72
C GLU A 47 -17.87 24.27 2.09
N ILE A 48 -16.69 24.55 2.64
CA ILE A 48 -16.32 24.18 4.00
C ILE A 48 -15.90 25.45 4.73
N TRP A 49 -16.59 25.74 5.83
CA TRP A 49 -16.33 26.88 6.69
C TRP A 49 -15.77 26.39 8.02
N CYS A 50 -14.76 27.08 8.53
CA CYS A 50 -14.20 26.84 9.85
C CYS A 50 -14.19 28.15 10.65
N ASN A 51 -14.87 28.17 11.78
CA ASN A 51 -15.01 29.37 12.63
C ASN A 51 -15.46 30.62 11.86
N GLY A 52 -16.38 30.46 10.93
CA GLY A 52 -16.90 31.56 10.11
C GLY A 52 -16.03 31.98 8.92
N VAL A 53 -14.88 31.34 8.73
CA VAL A 53 -13.98 31.59 7.58
C VAL A 53 -14.11 30.45 6.59
N MET A 54 -14.34 30.75 5.32
CA MET A 54 -14.36 29.76 4.26
C MET A 54 -12.94 29.26 4.01
N LEU A 55 -12.74 27.95 4.03
CA LEU A 55 -11.46 27.35 3.68
C LEU A 55 -11.21 27.53 2.19
N ASN A 56 -9.98 27.90 1.83
CA ASN A 56 -9.62 28.18 0.44
C ASN A 56 -9.78 26.96 -0.46
N GLN A 57 -10.40 27.13 -1.63
CA GLN A 57 -10.80 26.07 -2.56
C GLN A 57 -9.93 26.01 -3.82
N ASP A 58 -8.67 26.43 -3.76
CA ASP A 58 -7.76 26.43 -4.91
C ASP A 58 -7.42 24.99 -5.40
N ALA A 59 -7.78 23.97 -4.64
CA ALA A 59 -7.59 22.57 -5.00
C ALA A 59 -8.80 21.96 -5.73
N ALA A 60 -8.58 20.91 -6.51
CA ALA A 60 -9.67 20.19 -7.17
C ALA A 60 -10.70 19.67 -6.16
N VAL A 61 -11.99 19.67 -6.53
CA VAL A 61 -13.12 19.24 -5.66
C VAL A 61 -12.89 17.85 -5.01
N ARG A 62 -12.14 16.98 -5.67
CA ARG A 62 -11.79 15.66 -5.13
C ARG A 62 -10.83 15.74 -3.95
N ASP A 63 -9.85 16.62 -4.02
CA ASP A 63 -8.86 16.81 -2.96
C ASP A 63 -9.51 17.46 -1.74
N TYR A 64 -10.46 18.35 -1.99
CA TYR A 64 -11.27 19.00 -0.97
C TYR A 64 -12.17 18.01 -0.22
N GLN A 65 -12.80 17.09 -0.95
CA GLN A 65 -13.56 16.00 -0.34
C GLN A 65 -12.66 15.07 0.50
N LYS A 66 -11.49 14.73 -0.02
CA LYS A 66 -10.53 13.91 0.70
C LYS A 66 -10.02 14.62 1.96
N HIS A 67 -9.73 15.91 1.88
CA HIS A 67 -9.37 16.72 3.03
C HIS A 67 -10.47 16.72 4.11
N LEU A 68 -11.74 16.88 3.71
CA LEU A 68 -12.87 16.80 4.63
C LEU A 68 -12.93 15.43 5.33
N GLU A 69 -12.82 14.34 4.59
CA GLU A 69 -12.94 12.99 5.15
C GLU A 69 -11.73 12.59 6.00
N SER A 70 -10.50 12.86 5.54
CA SER A 70 -9.28 12.41 6.21
C SER A 70 -8.79 13.34 7.31
N THR A 71 -8.97 14.66 7.16
CA THR A 71 -8.39 15.64 8.09
C THR A 71 -9.42 16.17 9.09
N ILE A 72 -10.60 16.54 8.61
CA ILE A 72 -11.64 17.16 9.46
C ILE A 72 -12.46 16.09 10.16
N LEU A 73 -13.11 15.19 9.40
CA LEU A 73 -14.00 14.17 9.96
C LEU A 73 -13.24 12.97 10.51
N LYS A 74 -12.07 12.68 9.98
CA LYS A 74 -11.29 11.47 10.26
C LYS A 74 -12.10 10.17 10.12
N LEU A 75 -13.10 10.20 9.23
CA LEU A 75 -14.00 9.09 8.94
C LEU A 75 -14.30 9.07 7.45
N ASN A 76 -14.17 7.91 6.82
CA ASN A 76 -14.65 7.71 5.46
C ASN A 76 -16.15 7.34 5.45
N PHE A 77 -16.74 7.31 4.28
CA PHE A 77 -18.16 6.98 4.11
C PHE A 77 -18.55 5.64 4.74
N ARG A 78 -17.67 4.62 4.63
CA ARG A 78 -17.96 3.28 5.14
C ARG A 78 -17.97 3.26 6.67
N SER A 79 -16.95 3.82 7.30
CA SER A 79 -16.87 3.88 8.77
C SER A 79 -17.99 4.75 9.34
N PHE A 80 -18.31 5.86 8.68
CA PHE A 80 -19.45 6.68 9.05
C PHE A 80 -20.77 5.89 9.01
N THR A 81 -21.02 5.13 7.95
CA THR A 81 -22.25 4.33 7.83
C THR A 81 -22.32 3.17 8.81
N GLN A 82 -21.18 2.71 9.33
CA GLN A 82 -21.14 1.64 10.32
C GLN A 82 -21.33 2.14 11.76
N VAL A 83 -20.94 3.38 12.03
CA VAL A 83 -20.90 3.93 13.41
C VAL A 83 -22.06 4.90 13.66
N VAL A 84 -22.38 5.73 12.68
CA VAL A 84 -23.34 6.82 12.86
C VAL A 84 -24.74 6.46 12.36
N ILE A 85 -24.83 5.67 11.27
CA ILE A 85 -26.12 5.33 10.67
C ILE A 85 -26.44 3.86 10.96
N LEU A 86 -27.29 3.66 11.94
CA LEU A 86 -27.77 2.34 12.36
C LEU A 86 -29.23 2.16 11.93
N GLY A 87 -29.59 0.95 11.46
CA GLY A 87 -30.98 0.59 11.26
C GLY A 87 -31.61 0.97 9.91
N ASN A 88 -30.83 1.23 8.86
CA ASN A 88 -31.36 1.40 7.50
C ASN A 88 -31.35 0.08 6.70
N ALA A 89 -32.19 -0.02 5.67
CA ALA A 89 -32.30 -1.19 4.79
C ALA A 89 -30.98 -1.58 4.07
N SER A 90 -30.04 -0.62 3.93
CA SER A 90 -28.70 -0.90 3.35
C SER A 90 -27.63 -1.12 4.43
N PHE A 91 -27.99 -1.13 5.70
CA PHE A 91 -27.05 -1.34 6.78
C PHE A 91 -26.61 -2.80 6.84
N VAL A 92 -25.32 -3.04 6.73
CA VAL A 92 -24.71 -4.35 6.96
C VAL A 92 -24.08 -4.33 8.34
N PRO A 93 -24.55 -5.14 9.28
CA PRO A 93 -23.99 -5.23 10.63
C PRO A 93 -22.48 -5.47 10.59
N PHE A 94 -21.73 -4.86 11.50
CA PHE A 94 -20.27 -4.97 11.55
C PHE A 94 -19.78 -6.42 11.50
N MET A 95 -20.45 -7.33 12.19
CA MET A 95 -20.07 -8.74 12.22
C MET A 95 -20.30 -9.50 10.91
N GLN A 96 -21.16 -8.99 10.03
CA GLN A 96 -21.40 -9.54 8.69
C GLN A 96 -20.44 -8.98 7.63
N LEU A 97 -19.65 -7.97 7.97
CA LEU A 97 -18.58 -7.48 7.11
C LEU A 97 -17.49 -8.54 6.94
N SER A 98 -16.85 -8.58 5.78
CA SER A 98 -15.66 -9.41 5.58
C SER A 98 -14.55 -9.00 6.56
N SER A 99 -13.67 -9.93 6.93
CA SER A 99 -12.58 -9.70 7.89
C SER A 99 -11.71 -8.49 7.52
N ARG A 100 -11.44 -8.30 6.23
CA ARG A 100 -10.71 -7.13 5.71
C ARG A 100 -11.46 -5.83 5.98
N HIS A 101 -12.76 -5.81 5.77
CA HIS A 101 -13.57 -4.61 5.96
C HIS A 101 -13.75 -4.27 7.44
N ARG A 102 -13.92 -5.28 8.31
CA ARG A 102 -13.95 -5.06 9.77
C ARG A 102 -12.66 -4.43 10.26
N ARG A 103 -11.53 -4.97 9.81
CA ARG A 103 -10.21 -4.44 10.18
C ARG A 103 -10.05 -2.99 9.75
N ASN A 104 -10.39 -2.64 8.51
CA ASN A 104 -10.29 -1.27 8.02
C ASN A 104 -11.14 -0.30 8.84
N VAL A 105 -12.38 -0.69 9.21
CA VAL A 105 -13.25 0.15 10.05
C VAL A 105 -12.63 0.38 11.43
N VAL A 106 -12.07 -0.67 12.04
CA VAL A 106 -11.41 -0.55 13.36
C VAL A 106 -10.14 0.31 13.27
N GLU A 107 -9.29 0.07 12.28
CA GLU A 107 -8.06 0.84 12.08
C GLU A 107 -8.34 2.33 11.88
N GLU A 108 -9.41 2.67 11.17
CA GLU A 108 -9.82 4.04 10.93
C GLU A 108 -10.41 4.70 12.19
N ILE A 109 -11.31 4.03 12.91
CA ILE A 109 -11.90 4.57 14.15
C ILE A 109 -10.83 4.81 15.23
N LEU A 110 -9.84 3.93 15.31
CA LEU A 110 -8.74 4.04 16.27
C LEU A 110 -7.58 4.92 15.80
N ASP A 111 -7.65 5.46 14.56
CA ASP A 111 -6.58 6.25 13.92
C ASP A 111 -5.22 5.50 13.88
N ILE A 112 -5.26 4.17 13.71
CA ILE A 112 -4.07 3.29 13.70
C ILE A 112 -3.71 2.78 12.31
N GLU A 113 -4.29 3.33 11.25
CA GLU A 113 -4.01 2.98 9.86
C GLU A 113 -2.51 3.16 9.51
N ILE A 114 -1.82 4.02 10.25
CA ILE A 114 -0.38 4.27 10.09
C ILE A 114 0.43 2.98 10.23
N PHE A 115 0.06 2.09 11.17
CA PHE A 115 0.79 0.83 11.39
C PHE A 115 0.64 -0.14 10.23
N SER A 116 -0.53 -0.18 9.59
CA SER A 116 -0.74 -0.98 8.38
C SER A 116 0.10 -0.46 7.21
N LYS A 117 0.22 0.86 7.03
CA LYS A 117 1.08 1.50 6.04
C LYS A 117 2.56 1.22 6.32
N MET A 118 2.99 1.35 7.58
CA MET A 118 4.37 1.02 7.99
C MET A 118 4.70 -0.45 7.72
N ASN A 119 3.80 -1.38 8.07
CA ASN A 119 3.99 -2.80 7.83
C ASN A 119 4.11 -3.12 6.32
N PHE A 120 3.29 -2.49 5.50
CA PHE A 120 3.38 -2.62 4.04
C PHE A 120 4.74 -2.15 3.50
N MET A 121 5.19 -0.96 3.91
CA MET A 121 6.49 -0.42 3.51
C MET A 121 7.66 -1.28 4.02
N PHE A 122 7.55 -1.80 5.24
CA PHE A 122 8.57 -2.67 5.82
C PHE A 122 8.68 -3.99 5.05
N ARG A 123 7.56 -4.63 4.74
CA ARG A 123 7.54 -5.86 3.96
C ARG A 123 8.19 -5.71 2.58
N SER A 124 7.94 -4.62 1.88
CA SER A 124 8.57 -4.37 0.58
C SER A 124 10.09 -4.23 0.68
N LYS A 125 10.58 -3.59 1.76
CA LYS A 125 12.04 -3.49 2.02
C LYS A 125 12.66 -4.85 2.37
N VAL A 126 11.99 -5.64 3.22
CA VAL A 126 12.44 -6.99 3.57
C VAL A 126 12.53 -7.85 2.32
N GLN A 127 11.51 -7.86 1.48
CA GLN A 127 11.52 -8.64 0.23
C GLN A 127 12.69 -8.25 -0.69
N ALA A 128 12.95 -6.94 -0.83
CA ALA A 128 14.07 -6.47 -1.64
C ALA A 128 15.43 -6.94 -1.07
N GLN A 129 15.59 -6.98 0.25
CA GLN A 129 16.81 -7.50 0.89
C GLN A 129 16.93 -9.02 0.74
N ASP A 130 15.85 -9.76 0.87
CA ASP A 130 15.83 -11.21 0.66
C ASP A 130 16.25 -11.58 -0.77
N GLU A 131 15.85 -10.79 -1.76
CA GLU A 131 16.29 -11.01 -3.15
C GLU A 131 17.79 -10.75 -3.33
N LEU A 132 18.33 -9.69 -2.70
CA LEU A 132 19.77 -9.42 -2.73
C LEU A 132 20.58 -10.53 -2.04
N ILE A 133 20.10 -11.06 -0.92
CA ILE A 133 20.73 -12.19 -0.23
C ILE A 133 20.75 -13.42 -1.14
N LYS A 134 19.63 -13.79 -1.74
CA LYS A 134 19.55 -14.92 -2.67
C LYS A 134 20.51 -14.77 -3.85
N GLN A 135 20.64 -13.56 -4.39
CA GLN A 135 21.57 -13.28 -5.47
C GLN A 135 23.02 -13.49 -5.02
N SER A 136 23.38 -12.97 -3.83
CA SER A 136 24.71 -13.13 -3.26
C SER A 136 25.04 -14.60 -2.96
N ASP A 137 24.09 -15.36 -2.43
CA ASP A 137 24.25 -16.79 -2.17
C ASP A 137 24.46 -17.57 -3.48
N PHE A 138 23.71 -17.25 -4.52
CA PHE A 138 23.88 -17.85 -5.84
C PHE A 138 25.27 -17.56 -6.44
N ASP A 139 25.71 -16.31 -6.36
CA ASP A 139 27.03 -15.90 -6.85
C ASP A 139 28.15 -16.60 -6.08
N SER A 140 28.00 -16.77 -4.75
CA SER A 140 28.94 -17.50 -3.91
C SER A 140 29.05 -18.98 -4.33
N GLN A 141 27.90 -19.66 -4.52
CA GLN A 141 27.90 -21.06 -4.99
C GLN A 141 28.52 -21.21 -6.36
N LEU A 142 28.31 -20.25 -7.26
CA LEU A 142 28.89 -20.27 -8.59
C LEU A 142 30.41 -20.09 -8.56
N ILE A 143 30.93 -19.25 -7.67
CA ILE A 143 32.37 -19.05 -7.45
C ILE A 143 32.98 -20.30 -6.82
N GLU A 144 32.37 -20.90 -5.81
CA GLU A 144 32.82 -22.15 -5.18
C GLU A 144 32.92 -23.28 -6.21
N GLY A 145 31.88 -23.44 -7.06
CA GLY A 145 31.91 -24.43 -8.13
C GLY A 145 33.06 -24.21 -9.14
N LYS A 146 33.34 -22.93 -9.48
CA LYS A 146 34.52 -22.62 -10.33
C LYS A 146 35.84 -22.94 -9.65
N ILE A 147 35.98 -22.63 -8.37
CA ILE A 147 37.20 -22.94 -7.59
C ILE A 147 37.43 -24.44 -7.55
N ASP A 148 36.39 -25.25 -7.28
CA ASP A 148 36.51 -26.70 -7.23
C ASP A 148 36.86 -27.31 -8.59
N SER A 149 36.29 -26.79 -9.67
CA SER A 149 36.64 -27.19 -11.03
C SER A 149 38.12 -26.87 -11.35
N GLN A 150 38.59 -25.69 -10.98
CA GLN A 150 39.96 -25.28 -11.19
C GLN A 150 40.95 -26.13 -10.34
N LYS A 151 40.60 -26.43 -9.10
CA LYS A 151 41.41 -27.30 -8.24
C LYS A 151 41.60 -28.71 -8.88
N LYS A 152 40.51 -29.33 -9.33
CA LYS A 152 40.56 -30.61 -10.04
C LYS A 152 41.44 -30.57 -11.27
N HIS A 153 41.32 -29.51 -12.07
CA HIS A 153 42.13 -29.34 -13.26
C HIS A 153 43.65 -29.20 -12.93
N ILE A 154 44.00 -28.47 -11.88
CA ILE A 154 45.36 -28.33 -11.40
C ILE A 154 45.90 -29.68 -10.91
N GLU A 155 45.11 -30.44 -10.16
CA GLU A 155 45.50 -31.79 -9.69
C GLU A 155 45.76 -32.74 -10.87
N GLU A 156 44.87 -32.75 -11.88
CA GLU A 156 45.05 -33.55 -13.09
C GLU A 156 46.31 -33.16 -13.87
N MET A 157 46.53 -31.85 -14.06
CA MET A 157 47.75 -31.38 -14.73
C MET A 157 49.03 -31.72 -13.96
N SER A 158 49.00 -31.58 -12.62
CA SER A 158 50.10 -31.93 -11.76
C SER A 158 50.43 -33.42 -11.82
N GLY A 159 49.39 -34.27 -11.78
CA GLY A 159 49.53 -35.72 -11.94
C GLY A 159 50.14 -36.12 -13.30
N ASN A 160 49.64 -35.53 -14.38
CA ASN A 160 50.17 -35.75 -15.73
C ASN A 160 51.63 -35.29 -15.87
N ASN A 161 51.97 -34.13 -15.32
CA ASN A 161 53.36 -33.64 -15.33
C ASN A 161 54.29 -34.55 -14.53
N GLN A 162 53.86 -35.06 -13.37
CA GLN A 162 54.65 -35.97 -12.58
C GLN A 162 54.92 -37.29 -13.33
N GLN A 163 53.90 -37.86 -13.96
CA GLN A 163 54.08 -39.07 -14.80
C GLN A 163 55.03 -38.84 -15.98
N PHE A 164 54.97 -37.67 -16.60
CA PHE A 164 55.88 -37.31 -17.69
C PHE A 164 57.32 -37.19 -17.19
N ILE A 165 57.56 -36.58 -16.03
CA ILE A 165 58.85 -36.43 -15.40
C ILE A 165 59.40 -37.81 -15.04
N ASP A 166 58.60 -38.70 -14.46
CA ASP A 166 59.05 -40.06 -14.06
C ASP A 166 59.37 -40.90 -15.28
N LYS A 167 58.61 -40.81 -16.35
CA LYS A 167 58.92 -41.49 -17.64
C LYS A 167 60.22 -40.98 -18.23
N LYS A 168 60.48 -39.66 -18.20
CA LYS A 168 61.75 -39.12 -18.71
C LYS A 168 62.93 -39.48 -17.86
N LYS A 169 62.82 -39.60 -16.55
CA LYS A 169 63.86 -40.11 -15.67
C LYS A 169 64.21 -41.56 -15.99
N LEU A 170 63.23 -42.42 -16.26
CA LEU A 170 63.41 -43.79 -16.63
C LEU A 170 64.09 -43.90 -17.99
N GLU A 171 63.72 -43.07 -18.97
CA GLU A 171 64.42 -43.07 -20.28
C GLU A 171 65.91 -42.67 -20.16
N ILE A 172 66.21 -41.68 -19.31
CA ILE A 172 67.62 -41.28 -19.05
C ILE A 172 68.39 -42.38 -18.40
N GLN A 173 67.82 -43.01 -17.37
CA GLN A 173 68.49 -44.13 -16.66
C GLN A 173 68.77 -45.31 -17.56
N ASN A 174 67.89 -45.62 -18.51
CA ASN A 174 68.10 -46.70 -19.51
C ASN A 174 69.11 -46.33 -20.61
N ALA A 175 69.39 -45.04 -20.80
CA ALA A 175 70.41 -44.60 -21.78
C ALA A 175 71.84 -44.50 -21.21
N GLU A 176 71.95 -44.48 -19.88
CA GLU A 176 73.24 -44.45 -19.17
C GLU A 176 73.81 -45.87 -18.85
N THR A 177 73.01 -46.90 -19.12
CA THR A 177 73.39 -48.32 -18.96
C THR A 177 73.77 -48.90 -20.29
#